data_d356d0ec63137d17691e3ac14013de3c
#
_entry.id   d356d0ec63137d17691e3ac14013de3c
#
_cell.length_a   1.000
_cell.length_b   1.000
_cell.length_c   1.000
_cell.angle_alpha   90.00
_cell.angle_beta   90.00
_cell.angle_gamma   90.00
#
_symmetry.space_group_name_H-M   'P 1'
#
loop_
_entity.id
_entity.type
_entity.pdbx_description
1 polymer ?
#
loop_
_entity_poly.entity_id
_entity_poly.type
_entity_poly.pdbx_seq_one_letter_code
_entity_poly.pdbx_strand_id
1 'polypeptide(L)'
;MVETIRLIEAWVMPPGSILLLLLFALFLTRWLRKFPLFLIWVATIALYLLSTPWLKFELAEQLETTPALIDIPVIDENEQAAIVILGGGRYTAAPEFGRDVVGRATLERIRYGSYLHKKSGFPILVAGSEPLNEGVPESQLMADSLWSDFAISGVLQEKRSINTWEHSRFVPPILKQHKISTMLLVTHASHMQRSLRVFKYSPEMEGITIVPAPTAFTVRSKMDRGLGLWRPSARALTSNVSFLHEWLGLLWYRIKYIT
;
A
#
# COMPACT_ATOMS: atom_id res chain seq x y z
N MET A 1 11.77 -13.65 -13.05
CA MET A 1 10.40 -14.02 -12.56
C MET A 1 9.63 -12.81 -12.06
N VAL A 2 10.16 -11.96 -11.16
CA VAL A 2 9.46 -10.75 -10.61
C VAL A 2 9.11 -9.76 -11.72
N GLU A 3 10.03 -9.47 -12.64
CA GLU A 3 9.77 -8.56 -13.78
C GLU A 3 8.66 -9.07 -14.70
N THR A 4 8.66 -10.39 -14.99
CA THR A 4 7.62 -10.99 -15.83
C THR A 4 6.23 -10.84 -15.19
N ILE A 5 6.15 -11.02 -13.87
CA ILE A 5 4.88 -10.84 -13.12
C ILE A 5 4.43 -9.37 -13.19
N ARG A 6 5.34 -8.42 -13.00
CA ARG A 6 5.03 -6.98 -13.10
C ARG A 6 4.58 -6.57 -14.49
N LEU A 7 5.19 -7.14 -15.55
CA LEU A 7 4.74 -6.90 -16.92
C LEU A 7 3.33 -7.45 -17.17
N ILE A 8 3.05 -8.68 -16.72
CA ILE A 8 1.70 -9.25 -16.83
C ILE A 8 0.69 -8.38 -16.06
N GLU A 9 1.03 -7.99 -14.84
CA GLU A 9 0.20 -7.12 -14.01
C GLU A 9 -0.11 -5.79 -14.70
N ALA A 10 0.87 -5.15 -15.35
CA ALA A 10 0.69 -3.90 -16.08
C ALA A 10 -0.30 -4.02 -17.25
N TRP A 11 -0.40 -5.20 -17.89
CA TRP A 11 -1.36 -5.45 -18.97
C TRP A 11 -2.73 -5.91 -18.46
N VAL A 12 -2.79 -6.56 -17.30
CA VAL A 12 -4.05 -7.01 -16.68
C VAL A 12 -4.74 -5.86 -15.95
N MET A 13 -3.97 -4.98 -15.30
CA MET A 13 -4.52 -3.81 -14.61
C MET A 13 -4.83 -2.65 -15.58
N PRO A 14 -5.87 -1.83 -15.31
CA PRO A 14 -6.05 -0.59 -16.05
C PRO A 14 -4.83 0.35 -15.91
N PRO A 15 -4.43 1.06 -16.98
CA PRO A 15 -5.10 1.20 -18.27
C PRO A 15 -4.78 0.09 -19.28
N GLY A 16 -3.84 -0.82 -19.01
CA GLY A 16 -3.37 -1.87 -19.93
C GLY A 16 -4.52 -2.75 -20.44
N SER A 17 -5.36 -3.27 -19.55
CA SER A 17 -6.52 -4.11 -19.92
C SER A 17 -7.52 -3.38 -20.79
N ILE A 18 -7.75 -2.09 -20.57
CA ILE A 18 -8.65 -1.28 -21.40
C ILE A 18 -8.07 -1.10 -22.82
N LEU A 19 -6.74 -0.86 -22.90
CA LEU A 19 -6.06 -0.77 -24.21
C LEU A 19 -6.13 -2.08 -24.96
N LEU A 20 -5.90 -3.22 -24.31
CA LEU A 20 -6.04 -4.54 -24.92
C LEU A 20 -7.47 -4.78 -25.42
N LEU A 21 -8.49 -4.40 -24.64
CA LEU A 21 -9.87 -4.52 -25.03
C LEU A 21 -10.19 -3.67 -26.26
N LEU A 22 -9.69 -2.42 -26.32
CA LEU A 22 -9.86 -1.53 -27.47
C LEU A 22 -9.17 -2.07 -28.72
N LEU A 23 -7.91 -2.54 -28.61
CA LEU A 23 -7.17 -3.15 -29.72
C LEU A 23 -7.88 -4.39 -30.25
N PHE A 24 -8.37 -5.23 -29.35
CA PHE A 24 -9.16 -6.41 -29.71
C PHE A 24 -10.47 -6.04 -30.41
N ALA A 25 -11.18 -5.05 -29.90
CA ALA A 25 -12.38 -4.54 -30.53
C ALA A 25 -12.10 -4.01 -31.95
N LEU A 26 -11.05 -3.20 -32.12
CA LEU A 26 -10.62 -2.69 -33.43
C LEU A 26 -10.26 -3.83 -34.39
N PHE A 27 -9.57 -4.85 -33.96
CA PHE A 27 -9.25 -6.04 -34.75
C PHE A 27 -10.52 -6.74 -35.26
N LEU A 28 -11.53 -6.87 -34.39
CA LEU A 28 -12.81 -7.51 -34.76
C LEU A 28 -13.67 -6.70 -35.74
N THR A 29 -13.46 -5.39 -35.90
CA THR A 29 -14.24 -4.57 -36.86
C THR A 29 -14.10 -5.07 -38.29
N ARG A 30 -13.04 -5.85 -38.56
CA ARG A 30 -12.82 -6.44 -39.89
C ARG A 30 -13.87 -7.52 -40.25
N TRP A 31 -14.43 -8.19 -39.25
CA TRP A 31 -15.38 -9.29 -39.46
C TRP A 31 -16.76 -9.05 -38.88
N LEU A 32 -16.85 -8.22 -37.85
CA LEU A 32 -18.09 -7.97 -37.10
C LEU A 32 -18.38 -6.47 -37.06
N ARG A 33 -19.67 -6.09 -37.10
CA ARG A 33 -20.06 -4.67 -37.07
C ARG A 33 -20.54 -4.20 -35.70
N LYS A 34 -21.43 -4.95 -35.06
CA LYS A 34 -22.09 -4.50 -33.83
C LYS A 34 -21.30 -4.85 -32.57
N PHE A 35 -20.69 -6.03 -32.50
CA PHE A 35 -19.98 -6.51 -31.33
C PHE A 35 -18.73 -5.68 -30.98
N PRO A 36 -17.88 -5.27 -31.96
CA PRO A 36 -16.77 -4.36 -31.66
C PRO A 36 -17.21 -3.00 -31.12
N LEU A 37 -18.29 -2.44 -31.63
CA LEU A 37 -18.84 -1.18 -31.12
C LEU A 37 -19.27 -1.32 -29.64
N PHE A 38 -19.90 -2.42 -29.30
CA PHE A 38 -20.24 -2.72 -27.91
C PHE A 38 -18.97 -2.78 -27.00
N LEU A 39 -17.91 -3.45 -27.44
CA LEU A 39 -16.65 -3.52 -26.69
C LEU A 39 -15.98 -2.14 -26.53
N ILE A 40 -16.03 -1.30 -27.57
CA ILE A 40 -15.52 0.07 -27.50
C ILE A 40 -16.30 0.90 -26.47
N TRP A 41 -17.64 0.79 -26.45
CA TRP A 41 -18.46 1.45 -25.44
C TRP A 41 -18.14 0.96 -24.03
N VAL A 42 -17.98 -0.34 -23.82
CA VAL A 42 -17.60 -0.92 -22.52
C VAL A 42 -16.26 -0.36 -22.06
N ALA A 43 -15.25 -0.37 -22.94
CA ALA A 43 -13.91 0.18 -22.62
C ALA A 43 -13.97 1.67 -22.27
N THR A 44 -14.76 2.46 -23.05
CA THR A 44 -14.90 3.89 -22.83
C THR A 44 -15.58 4.19 -21.49
N ILE A 45 -16.67 3.50 -21.18
CA ILE A 45 -17.39 3.65 -19.92
C ILE A 45 -16.51 3.23 -18.75
N ALA A 46 -15.79 2.10 -18.87
CA ALA A 46 -14.87 1.65 -17.85
C ALA A 46 -13.77 2.67 -17.58
N LEU A 47 -13.12 3.21 -18.62
CA LEU A 47 -12.11 4.25 -18.48
C LEU A 47 -12.68 5.52 -17.85
N TYR A 48 -13.88 5.95 -18.26
CA TYR A 48 -14.55 7.09 -17.68
C TYR A 48 -14.79 6.88 -16.17
N LEU A 49 -15.43 5.78 -15.78
CA LEU A 49 -15.73 5.49 -14.37
C LEU A 49 -14.46 5.40 -13.54
N LEU A 50 -13.44 4.70 -14.03
CA LEU A 50 -12.13 4.61 -13.38
C LEU A 50 -11.45 5.98 -13.24
N SER A 51 -11.77 6.95 -14.08
CA SER A 51 -11.23 8.29 -13.99
C SER A 51 -12.02 9.22 -13.07
N THR A 52 -13.14 8.77 -12.47
CA THR A 52 -14.01 9.63 -11.67
C THR A 52 -13.65 9.63 -10.19
N PRO A 53 -13.73 10.78 -9.49
CA PRO A 53 -13.67 10.85 -8.03
C PRO A 53 -14.80 10.05 -7.36
N TRP A 54 -15.96 9.90 -7.99
CA TRP A 54 -17.05 9.09 -7.45
C TRP A 54 -16.59 7.68 -7.14
N LEU A 55 -16.05 6.97 -8.12
CA LEU A 55 -15.56 5.59 -7.92
C LEU A 55 -14.42 5.54 -6.89
N LYS A 56 -13.54 6.57 -6.86
CA LYS A 56 -12.46 6.64 -5.87
C LYS A 56 -13.02 6.62 -4.43
N PHE A 57 -14.08 7.36 -4.16
CA PHE A 57 -14.66 7.40 -2.82
C PHE A 57 -15.42 6.12 -2.47
N GLU A 58 -16.12 5.53 -3.43
CA GLU A 58 -16.79 4.24 -3.24
C GLU A 58 -15.79 3.12 -2.89
N LEU A 59 -14.69 3.03 -3.62
CA LEU A 59 -13.66 2.03 -3.35
C LEU A 59 -12.90 2.31 -2.04
N ALA A 60 -12.61 3.58 -1.75
CA ALA A 60 -11.98 3.97 -0.49
C ALA A 60 -12.85 3.62 0.71
N GLU A 61 -14.14 3.88 0.69
CA GLU A 61 -15.07 3.58 1.78
C GLU A 61 -15.10 2.07 2.11
N GLN A 62 -14.95 1.23 1.11
CA GLN A 62 -14.89 -0.22 1.29
C GLN A 62 -13.53 -0.72 1.79
N LEU A 63 -12.42 -0.04 1.48
CA LEU A 63 -11.07 -0.43 1.86
C LEU A 63 -10.61 0.22 3.17
N GLU A 64 -11.01 1.46 3.44
CA GLU A 64 -10.54 2.26 4.58
C GLU A 64 -11.48 2.12 5.79
N THR A 65 -11.87 0.87 6.10
CA THR A 65 -12.80 0.57 7.19
C THR A 65 -12.16 0.60 8.58
N THR A 66 -10.83 0.56 8.65
CA THR A 66 -10.09 0.69 9.91
C THR A 66 -10.02 2.17 10.29
N PRO A 67 -10.56 2.58 11.45
CA PRO A 67 -10.54 3.99 11.85
C PRO A 67 -9.12 4.49 12.10
N ALA A 68 -8.94 5.80 12.00
CA ALA A 68 -7.67 6.44 12.39
C ALA A 68 -7.40 6.20 13.88
N LEU A 69 -6.14 5.98 14.22
CA LEU A 69 -5.70 5.89 15.61
C LEU A 69 -5.71 7.31 16.20
N ILE A 70 -6.71 7.62 17.04
CA ILE A 70 -6.86 8.94 17.67
C ILE A 70 -5.93 9.06 18.87
N ASP A 71 -5.97 8.05 19.74
CA ASP A 71 -5.17 8.02 20.96
C ASP A 71 -4.20 6.84 20.93
N ILE A 72 -2.98 7.08 21.37
CA ILE A 72 -1.99 6.01 21.51
C ILE A 72 -2.43 5.15 22.71
N PRO A 73 -2.51 3.82 22.55
CA PRO A 73 -2.93 2.95 23.63
C PRO A 73 -1.97 3.07 24.81
N VAL A 74 -2.53 3.05 26.02
CA VAL A 74 -1.76 2.88 27.24
C VAL A 74 -1.24 1.44 27.23
N ILE A 75 0.07 1.29 27.34
CA ILE A 75 0.74 -0.01 27.39
C ILE A 75 1.06 -0.30 28.85
N ASP A 76 0.78 -1.51 29.30
CA ASP A 76 1.09 -1.92 30.68
C ASP A 76 2.60 -1.85 30.97
N GLU A 77 2.98 -1.58 32.21
CA GLU A 77 4.39 -1.39 32.61
C GLU A 77 5.28 -2.60 32.28
N ASN A 78 4.69 -3.79 32.20
CA ASN A 78 5.39 -5.03 31.85
C ASN A 78 5.40 -5.35 30.36
N GLU A 79 4.74 -4.55 29.54
CA GLU A 79 4.66 -4.71 28.09
C GLU A 79 5.55 -3.70 27.37
N GLN A 80 6.08 -4.10 26.22
CA GLN A 80 6.82 -3.21 25.33
C GLN A 80 6.10 -3.08 23.99
N ALA A 81 5.99 -1.86 23.52
CA ALA A 81 5.40 -1.58 22.23
C ALA A 81 6.42 -1.02 21.23
N ALA A 82 6.18 -1.23 19.95
CA ALA A 82 6.94 -0.61 18.87
C ALA A 82 6.02 -0.13 17.74
N ILE A 83 6.46 0.86 17.00
CA ILE A 83 5.84 1.34 15.78
C ILE A 83 6.46 0.59 14.60
N VAL A 84 5.65 -0.19 13.89
CA VAL A 84 6.08 -0.96 12.72
C VAL A 84 5.61 -0.25 11.46
N ILE A 85 6.55 0.25 10.65
CA ILE A 85 6.26 0.97 9.42
C ILE A 85 6.55 0.07 8.22
N LEU A 86 5.53 -0.25 7.43
CA LEU A 86 5.70 -1.04 6.21
C LEU A 86 6.15 -0.16 5.04
N GLY A 87 7.11 -0.63 4.25
CA GLY A 87 7.52 0.00 3.00
C GLY A 87 6.36 0.09 1.99
N GLY A 88 6.43 1.03 1.08
CA GLY A 88 5.43 1.31 0.05
C GLY A 88 6.05 1.72 -1.29
N GLY A 89 7.35 1.50 -1.43
CA GLY A 89 8.11 1.74 -2.65
C GLY A 89 9.17 2.84 -2.54
N ARG A 90 10.03 2.88 -3.55
CA ARG A 90 11.17 3.80 -3.64
C ARG A 90 11.20 4.56 -4.95
N TYR A 91 11.98 5.61 -5.03
CA TYR A 91 12.47 6.22 -6.25
C TYR A 91 13.93 5.79 -6.45
N THR A 92 14.20 5.15 -7.57
CA THR A 92 15.56 4.71 -7.93
C THR A 92 16.32 5.85 -8.60
N ALA A 93 17.61 5.97 -8.27
CA ALA A 93 18.51 6.94 -8.86
C ALA A 93 17.94 8.37 -8.92
N ALA A 94 17.34 8.86 -7.82
CA ALA A 94 16.81 10.21 -7.73
C ALA A 94 17.94 11.23 -7.96
N PRO A 95 17.90 12.01 -9.05
CA PRO A 95 19.06 12.80 -9.47
C PRO A 95 19.43 13.90 -8.46
N GLU A 96 18.44 14.47 -7.76
CA GLU A 96 18.61 15.50 -6.73
C GLU A 96 19.29 14.98 -5.46
N PHE A 97 19.26 13.65 -5.22
CA PHE A 97 19.91 12.99 -4.08
C PHE A 97 21.14 12.17 -4.49
N GLY A 98 21.35 11.91 -5.79
CA GLY A 98 22.41 11.06 -6.31
C GLY A 98 22.33 9.60 -5.86
N ARG A 99 21.17 9.15 -5.35
CA ARG A 99 20.93 7.81 -4.80
C ARG A 99 19.45 7.44 -4.81
N ASP A 100 19.15 6.18 -4.44
CA ASP A 100 17.79 5.77 -4.16
C ASP A 100 17.27 6.48 -2.91
N VAL A 101 15.99 6.82 -2.93
CA VAL A 101 15.27 7.41 -1.80
C VAL A 101 13.91 6.76 -1.62
N VAL A 102 13.28 6.95 -0.47
CA VAL A 102 11.93 6.47 -0.20
C VAL A 102 10.92 7.08 -1.18
N GLY A 103 10.01 6.26 -1.68
CA GLY A 103 8.91 6.71 -2.52
C GLY A 103 7.87 7.49 -1.70
N ARG A 104 6.95 8.15 -2.42
CA ARG A 104 5.92 8.98 -1.80
C ARG A 104 5.10 8.23 -0.75
N ALA A 105 4.66 7.02 -1.06
CA ALA A 105 3.84 6.24 -0.14
C ALA A 105 4.60 5.89 1.15
N THR A 106 5.88 5.54 1.03
CA THR A 106 6.74 5.25 2.17
C THR A 106 6.98 6.50 3.00
N LEU A 107 7.22 7.65 2.37
CA LEU A 107 7.42 8.92 3.08
C LEU A 107 6.17 9.35 3.88
N GLU A 108 4.97 9.16 3.35
CA GLU A 108 3.71 9.43 4.05
C GLU A 108 3.58 8.54 5.31
N ARG A 109 3.98 7.27 5.23
CA ARG A 109 4.02 6.33 6.38
C ARG A 109 5.08 6.71 7.40
N ILE A 110 6.29 7.05 6.95
CA ILE A 110 7.39 7.52 7.81
C ILE A 110 6.96 8.77 8.58
N ARG A 111 6.36 9.75 7.92
CA ARG A 111 5.86 10.97 8.55
C ARG A 111 4.89 10.65 9.70
N TYR A 112 3.96 9.73 9.48
CA TYR A 112 3.00 9.35 10.52
C TYR A 112 3.65 8.52 11.63
N GLY A 113 4.51 7.56 11.29
CA GLY A 113 5.28 6.80 12.27
C GLY A 113 6.18 7.69 13.15
N SER A 114 6.82 8.71 12.56
CA SER A 114 7.60 9.71 13.29
C SER A 114 6.76 10.53 14.26
N TYR A 115 5.53 10.88 13.84
CA TYR A 115 4.57 11.57 14.72
C TYR A 115 4.19 10.70 15.93
N LEU A 116 3.89 9.41 15.69
CA LEU A 116 3.56 8.46 16.76
C LEU A 116 4.75 8.28 17.70
N HIS A 117 5.96 8.12 17.17
CA HIS A 117 7.20 8.00 17.96
C HIS A 117 7.41 9.20 18.87
N LYS A 118 7.28 10.42 18.34
CA LYS A 118 7.44 11.66 19.13
C LYS A 118 6.40 11.79 20.24
N LYS A 119 5.21 11.21 20.07
CA LYS A 119 4.14 11.21 21.09
C LYS A 119 4.30 10.13 22.14
N SER A 120 4.76 8.92 21.75
CA SER A 120 4.77 7.74 22.64
C SER A 120 6.14 7.41 23.22
N GLY A 121 7.21 7.82 22.54
CA GLY A 121 8.57 7.33 22.82
C GLY A 121 8.82 5.88 22.34
N PHE A 122 7.85 5.20 21.72
CA PHE A 122 8.02 3.82 21.28
C PHE A 122 9.08 3.71 20.17
N PRO A 123 9.96 2.69 20.22
CA PRO A 123 10.93 2.46 19.15
C PRO A 123 10.25 2.20 17.80
N ILE A 124 10.95 2.51 16.72
CA ILE A 124 10.50 2.27 15.37
C ILE A 124 11.18 1.05 14.77
N LEU A 125 10.40 0.19 14.12
CA LEU A 125 10.85 -0.85 13.21
C LEU A 125 10.35 -0.53 11.81
N VAL A 126 11.25 -0.47 10.83
CA VAL A 126 10.93 -0.30 9.42
C VAL A 126 11.12 -1.62 8.66
N ALA A 127 10.20 -1.94 7.76
CA ALA A 127 10.23 -3.22 7.07
C ALA A 127 10.10 -3.04 5.55
N GLY A 128 11.00 -3.68 4.81
CA GLY A 128 11.00 -3.72 3.35
C GLY A 128 12.37 -4.00 2.77
N SER A 129 12.41 -4.86 1.76
CA SER A 129 13.61 -5.22 1.02
C SER A 129 13.63 -4.54 -0.35
N GLU A 130 14.57 -4.96 -1.17
CA GLU A 130 14.65 -4.66 -2.59
C GLU A 130 14.23 -5.90 -3.39
N PRO A 131 13.15 -5.81 -4.21
CA PRO A 131 12.55 -6.98 -4.85
C PRO A 131 13.47 -7.73 -5.84
N LEU A 132 14.48 -7.06 -6.39
CA LEU A 132 15.42 -7.65 -7.35
C LEU A 132 16.73 -8.09 -6.71
N ASN A 133 16.92 -7.87 -5.41
CA ASN A 133 18.18 -8.04 -4.67
C ASN A 133 19.34 -7.20 -5.26
N GLU A 134 19.01 -6.12 -5.96
CA GLU A 134 19.96 -5.23 -6.61
C GLU A 134 19.89 -3.87 -5.93
N GLY A 135 20.69 -3.64 -4.90
CA GLY A 135 20.77 -2.34 -4.26
C GLY A 135 20.42 -2.32 -2.78
N VAL A 136 20.08 -1.13 -2.29
CA VAL A 136 19.84 -0.88 -0.87
C VAL A 136 18.41 -1.32 -0.49
N PRO A 137 18.21 -2.11 0.60
CA PRO A 137 16.87 -2.45 1.08
C PRO A 137 16.01 -1.21 1.37
N GLU A 138 14.71 -1.27 1.10
CA GLU A 138 13.81 -0.13 1.37
C GLU A 138 13.83 0.28 2.85
N SER A 139 13.93 -0.69 3.77
CA SER A 139 14.07 -0.42 5.21
C SER A 139 15.32 0.41 5.56
N GLN A 140 16.41 0.27 4.80
CA GLN A 140 17.59 1.13 4.98
C GLN A 140 17.28 2.57 4.52
N LEU A 141 16.65 2.74 3.35
CA LEU A 141 16.23 4.06 2.86
C LEU A 141 15.25 4.73 3.84
N MET A 142 14.36 3.94 4.45
CA MET A 142 13.44 4.41 5.48
C MET A 142 14.18 4.88 6.75
N ALA A 143 15.17 4.12 7.20
CA ALA A 143 15.98 4.48 8.36
C ALA A 143 16.81 5.75 8.09
N ASP A 144 17.37 5.87 6.88
CA ASP A 144 18.11 7.07 6.45
C ASP A 144 17.21 8.31 6.45
N SER A 145 15.97 8.19 5.93
CA SER A 145 15.01 9.30 5.93
C SER A 145 14.53 9.65 7.35
N LEU A 146 14.33 8.65 8.22
CA LEU A 146 14.00 8.88 9.64
C LEU A 146 15.11 9.68 10.34
N TRP A 147 16.36 9.36 10.06
CA TRP A 147 17.49 10.07 10.62
C TRP A 147 17.66 11.47 10.05
N SER A 148 17.69 11.60 8.70
CA SER A 148 17.97 12.89 8.02
C SER A 148 16.84 13.89 8.14
N ASP A 149 15.58 13.44 7.96
CA ASP A 149 14.44 14.35 7.79
C ASP A 149 13.67 14.55 9.10
N PHE A 150 13.72 13.55 10.01
CA PHE A 150 12.94 13.55 11.26
C PHE A 150 13.78 13.53 12.54
N ALA A 151 15.14 13.43 12.43
CA ALA A 151 16.09 13.35 13.53
C ALA A 151 15.82 12.16 14.49
N ILE A 152 15.43 11.01 13.93
CA ILE A 152 15.15 9.78 14.67
C ILE A 152 16.21 8.74 14.30
N SER A 153 16.95 8.25 15.32
CA SER A 153 18.01 7.24 15.21
C SER A 153 17.63 5.95 15.94
N GLY A 154 18.47 4.92 15.83
CA GLY A 154 18.23 3.66 16.55
C GLY A 154 17.05 2.83 16.01
N VAL A 155 16.72 3.00 14.74
CA VAL A 155 15.60 2.34 14.08
C VAL A 155 15.93 0.87 13.79
N LEU A 156 15.06 -0.05 14.22
CA LEU A 156 15.15 -1.47 13.88
C LEU A 156 14.77 -1.67 12.40
N GLN A 157 15.45 -2.60 11.74
CA GLN A 157 15.26 -2.81 10.29
C GLN A 157 14.97 -4.28 9.98
N GLU A 158 13.89 -4.54 9.25
CA GLU A 158 13.63 -5.80 8.59
C GLU A 158 13.96 -5.64 7.08
N LYS A 159 14.95 -6.39 6.57
CA LYS A 159 15.59 -6.16 5.27
C LYS A 159 15.26 -7.23 4.22
N ARG A 160 14.41 -8.22 4.51
CA ARG A 160 14.22 -9.40 3.66
C ARG A 160 12.89 -9.43 2.92
N SER A 161 11.85 -8.82 3.48
CA SER A 161 10.50 -8.91 2.96
C SER A 161 10.31 -8.12 1.67
N ILE A 162 9.86 -8.78 0.61
CA ILE A 162 9.53 -8.17 -0.70
C ILE A 162 8.01 -8.00 -0.92
N ASN A 163 7.19 -8.49 0.00
CA ASN A 163 5.72 -8.44 -0.06
C ASN A 163 5.10 -8.49 1.34
N THR A 164 3.78 -8.23 1.41
CA THR A 164 3.06 -8.15 2.69
C THR A 164 3.05 -9.46 3.47
N TRP A 165 3.02 -10.61 2.78
CA TRP A 165 3.09 -11.92 3.44
C TRP A 165 4.43 -12.12 4.16
N GLU A 166 5.51 -11.75 3.51
CA GLU A 166 6.85 -11.86 4.10
C GLU A 166 7.04 -10.88 5.27
N HIS A 167 6.45 -9.68 5.22
CA HIS A 167 6.42 -8.79 6.39
C HIS A 167 5.84 -9.50 7.63
N SER A 168 4.73 -10.23 7.48
CA SER A 168 4.10 -10.92 8.61
C SER A 168 4.94 -12.07 9.17
N ARG A 169 5.91 -12.56 8.42
CA ARG A 169 6.82 -13.64 8.84
C ARG A 169 8.14 -13.11 9.39
N PHE A 170 8.66 -12.01 8.87
CA PHE A 170 10.01 -11.55 9.22
C PHE A 170 10.01 -10.42 10.25
N VAL A 171 8.93 -9.66 10.38
CA VAL A 171 8.80 -8.64 11.43
C VAL A 171 8.65 -9.24 12.83
N PRO A 172 7.77 -10.23 13.08
CA PRO A 172 7.52 -10.73 14.44
C PRO A 172 8.74 -11.30 15.15
N PRO A 173 9.64 -12.07 14.50
CA PRO A 173 10.87 -12.54 15.14
C PRO A 173 11.74 -11.40 15.68
N ILE A 174 11.82 -10.26 14.97
CA ILE A 174 12.58 -9.10 15.44
C ILE A 174 11.90 -8.48 16.66
N LEU A 175 10.56 -8.35 16.64
CA LEU A 175 9.80 -7.84 17.78
C LEU A 175 10.02 -8.72 19.02
N LYS A 176 9.92 -10.04 18.87
CA LYS A 176 10.16 -11.01 19.97
C LYS A 176 11.57 -10.94 20.53
N GLN A 177 12.58 -10.79 19.66
CA GLN A 177 13.98 -10.61 20.08
C GLN A 177 14.15 -9.38 20.98
N HIS A 178 13.38 -8.32 20.73
CA HIS A 178 13.37 -7.09 21.51
C HIS A 178 12.32 -7.07 22.63
N LYS A 179 11.68 -8.22 22.94
CA LYS A 179 10.63 -8.38 23.96
C LYS A 179 9.41 -7.47 23.73
N ILE A 180 9.13 -7.10 22.48
CA ILE A 180 7.99 -6.27 22.11
C ILE A 180 6.77 -7.17 21.93
N SER A 181 5.74 -6.94 22.74
CA SER A 181 4.46 -7.67 22.72
C SER A 181 3.34 -6.92 22.01
N THR A 182 3.50 -5.61 21.75
CA THR A 182 2.50 -4.80 21.07
C THR A 182 3.13 -4.04 19.91
N MET A 183 2.53 -4.15 18.71
CA MET A 183 2.97 -3.36 17.56
C MET A 183 1.89 -2.41 17.07
N LEU A 184 2.24 -1.13 16.91
CA LEU A 184 1.45 -0.15 16.18
C LEU A 184 1.79 -0.28 14.69
N LEU A 185 0.90 -0.90 13.92
CA LEU A 185 1.12 -1.18 12.50
C LEU A 185 0.78 0.03 11.64
N VAL A 186 1.79 0.66 11.04
CA VAL A 186 1.64 1.85 10.19
C VAL A 186 1.71 1.45 8.72
N THR A 187 0.61 1.70 8.02
CA THR A 187 0.52 1.61 6.56
C THR A 187 -0.63 2.51 6.06
N HIS A 188 -0.82 2.63 4.75
CA HIS A 188 -1.96 3.37 4.18
C HIS A 188 -3.30 2.77 4.60
N ALA A 189 -4.30 3.60 4.80
CA ALA A 189 -5.65 3.18 5.20
C ALA A 189 -6.24 2.15 4.22
N SER A 190 -6.08 2.36 2.92
CA SER A 190 -6.51 1.42 1.88
C SER A 190 -5.81 0.06 1.92
N HIS A 191 -4.56 0.02 2.40
CA HIS A 191 -3.75 -1.19 2.53
C HIS A 191 -3.93 -1.89 3.89
N MET A 192 -4.52 -1.23 4.88
CA MET A 192 -4.58 -1.71 6.26
C MET A 192 -5.34 -3.03 6.40
N GLN A 193 -6.49 -3.17 5.73
CA GLN A 193 -7.26 -4.43 5.77
C GLN A 193 -6.43 -5.63 5.31
N ARG A 194 -5.70 -5.50 4.18
CA ARG A 194 -4.86 -6.55 3.64
C ARG A 194 -3.71 -6.88 4.60
N SER A 195 -3.08 -5.87 5.16
CA SER A 195 -2.00 -6.05 6.13
C SER A 195 -2.49 -6.77 7.39
N LEU A 196 -3.57 -6.30 8.01
CA LEU A 196 -4.16 -6.93 9.21
C LEU A 196 -4.52 -8.39 8.98
N ARG A 197 -5.13 -8.70 7.82
CA ARG A 197 -5.48 -10.06 7.47
C ARG A 197 -4.25 -10.97 7.40
N VAL A 198 -3.21 -10.52 6.71
CA VAL A 198 -1.98 -11.30 6.54
C VAL A 198 -1.24 -11.49 7.87
N PHE A 199 -1.10 -10.46 8.67
CA PHE A 199 -0.47 -10.56 9.98
C PHE A 199 -1.29 -11.46 10.94
N LYS A 200 -2.62 -11.35 10.95
CA LYS A 200 -3.49 -12.17 11.82
C LYS A 200 -3.36 -13.69 11.55
N TYR A 201 -3.10 -14.08 10.31
CA TYR A 201 -2.96 -15.50 9.94
C TYR A 201 -1.50 -16.00 9.96
N SER A 202 -0.55 -15.16 10.34
CA SER A 202 0.85 -15.56 10.48
C SER A 202 1.07 -16.23 11.83
N PRO A 203 1.54 -17.50 11.87
CA PRO A 203 1.87 -18.18 13.13
C PRO A 203 2.94 -17.45 13.94
N GLU A 204 3.83 -16.71 13.27
CA GLU A 204 4.89 -15.95 13.88
C GLU A 204 4.37 -14.81 14.78
N MET A 205 3.10 -14.41 14.61
CA MET A 205 2.45 -13.35 15.40
C MET A 205 1.99 -13.80 16.79
N GLU A 206 2.11 -15.08 17.12
CA GLU A 206 1.75 -15.57 18.47
C GLU A 206 2.43 -14.73 19.55
N GLY A 207 1.64 -14.25 20.51
CA GLY A 207 2.10 -13.39 21.60
C GLY A 207 2.36 -11.93 21.23
N ILE A 208 1.95 -11.47 20.01
CA ILE A 208 2.06 -10.08 19.60
C ILE A 208 0.69 -9.50 19.31
N THR A 209 0.33 -8.44 19.98
CA THR A 209 -0.90 -7.66 19.77
C THR A 209 -0.69 -6.64 18.65
N ILE A 210 -1.65 -6.53 17.73
CA ILE A 210 -1.61 -5.55 16.64
C ILE A 210 -2.57 -4.40 16.96
N VAL A 211 -2.04 -3.19 17.01
CA VAL A 211 -2.80 -1.95 17.05
C VAL A 211 -2.69 -1.30 15.67
N PRO A 212 -3.77 -1.25 14.88
CA PRO A 212 -3.71 -0.63 13.56
C PRO A 212 -3.56 0.89 13.68
N ALA A 213 -2.62 1.43 12.93
CA ALA A 213 -2.34 2.86 12.84
C ALA A 213 -2.35 3.29 11.36
N PRO A 214 -3.54 3.30 10.70
CA PRO A 214 -3.66 3.67 9.30
C PRO A 214 -3.37 5.15 9.06
N THR A 215 -2.76 5.46 7.91
CA THR A 215 -2.47 6.83 7.46
C THR A 215 -2.91 7.04 6.02
N ALA A 216 -2.78 8.27 5.51
CA ALA A 216 -3.08 8.63 4.13
C ALA A 216 -4.51 8.28 3.70
N PHE A 217 -5.49 8.58 4.56
CA PHE A 217 -6.91 8.41 4.24
C PHE A 217 -7.34 9.22 3.02
N THR A 218 -8.31 8.68 2.30
CA THR A 218 -8.94 9.37 1.17
C THR A 218 -9.90 10.45 1.67
N VAL A 219 -9.49 11.71 1.56
CA VAL A 219 -10.29 12.86 2.01
C VAL A 219 -10.99 13.52 0.82
N ARG A 220 -12.27 13.84 0.97
CA ARG A 220 -13.03 14.62 -0.02
C ARG A 220 -12.65 16.09 0.06
N SER A 221 -12.23 16.66 -1.06
CA SER A 221 -12.04 18.10 -1.21
C SER A 221 -13.36 18.80 -1.51
N LYS A 222 -13.39 20.15 -1.44
CA LYS A 222 -14.57 20.94 -1.85
C LYS A 222 -14.91 20.73 -3.34
N MET A 223 -13.91 20.43 -4.17
CA MET A 223 -14.09 20.17 -5.61
C MET A 223 -14.67 18.78 -5.90
N ASP A 224 -14.59 17.85 -4.94
CA ASP A 224 -15.12 16.49 -5.07
C ASP A 224 -16.56 16.39 -4.52
N ARG A 225 -17.42 17.38 -4.88
CA ARG A 225 -18.84 17.45 -4.49
C ARG A 225 -19.71 17.68 -5.72
N GLY A 226 -20.97 17.22 -5.66
CA GLY A 226 -21.93 17.38 -6.74
C GLY A 226 -21.39 16.89 -8.08
N LEU A 227 -21.42 17.72 -9.11
CA LEU A 227 -20.89 17.39 -10.45
C LEU A 227 -19.38 17.14 -10.46
N GLY A 228 -18.64 17.66 -9.48
CA GLY A 228 -17.21 17.40 -9.36
C GLY A 228 -16.84 15.92 -9.13
N LEU A 229 -17.78 15.14 -8.56
CA LEU A 229 -17.60 13.69 -8.40
C LEU A 229 -17.49 12.95 -9.76
N TRP A 230 -18.10 13.48 -10.80
CA TRP A 230 -18.18 12.88 -12.12
C TRP A 230 -17.13 13.43 -13.10
N ARG A 231 -16.34 14.43 -12.67
CA ARG A 231 -15.31 15.02 -13.52
C ARG A 231 -14.09 14.08 -13.62
N PRO A 232 -13.75 13.55 -14.81
CA PRO A 232 -12.61 12.66 -14.94
C PRO A 232 -11.30 13.38 -14.64
N SER A 233 -10.38 12.68 -13.96
CA SER A 233 -9.04 13.16 -13.65
C SER A 233 -8.03 12.02 -13.57
N ALA A 234 -6.79 12.31 -13.98
CA ALA A 234 -5.68 11.35 -13.87
C ALA A 234 -5.41 10.92 -12.42
N ARG A 235 -5.60 11.83 -11.45
CA ARG A 235 -5.45 11.52 -10.03
C ARG A 235 -6.47 10.47 -9.57
N ALA A 236 -7.74 10.60 -9.99
CA ALA A 236 -8.76 9.61 -9.65
C ALA A 236 -8.46 8.25 -10.31
N LEU A 237 -8.02 8.24 -11.57
CA LEU A 237 -7.62 7.02 -12.26
C LEU A 237 -6.49 6.30 -11.49
N THR A 238 -5.42 6.99 -11.14
CA THR A 238 -4.31 6.40 -10.37
C THR A 238 -4.77 5.84 -9.03
N SER A 239 -5.61 6.56 -8.29
CA SER A 239 -6.15 6.09 -7.01
C SER A 239 -7.03 4.85 -7.19
N ASN A 240 -7.93 4.86 -8.18
CA ASN A 240 -8.83 3.75 -8.45
C ASN A 240 -8.08 2.48 -8.86
N VAL A 241 -7.03 2.61 -9.68
CA VAL A 241 -6.17 1.49 -10.05
C VAL A 241 -5.46 0.92 -8.81
N SER A 242 -4.94 1.77 -7.92
CA SER A 242 -4.36 1.32 -6.66
C SER A 242 -5.37 0.61 -5.77
N PHE A 243 -6.59 1.09 -5.67
CA PHE A 243 -7.66 0.43 -4.90
C PHE A 243 -8.07 -0.91 -5.49
N LEU A 244 -8.17 -1.01 -6.82
CA LEU A 244 -8.41 -2.30 -7.48
C LEU A 244 -7.29 -3.29 -7.21
N HIS A 245 -6.03 -2.84 -7.20
CA HIS A 245 -4.90 -3.68 -6.81
C HIS A 245 -5.05 -4.21 -5.38
N GLU A 246 -5.45 -3.36 -4.42
CA GLU A 246 -5.71 -3.80 -3.05
C GLU A 246 -6.86 -4.82 -2.97
N TRP A 247 -7.95 -4.62 -3.71
CA TRP A 247 -9.05 -5.57 -3.83
C TRP A 247 -8.62 -6.93 -4.37
N LEU A 248 -7.84 -6.93 -5.45
CA LEU A 248 -7.28 -8.16 -6.01
C LEU A 248 -6.34 -8.85 -5.02
N GLY A 249 -5.53 -8.07 -4.30
CA GLY A 249 -4.67 -8.58 -3.24
C GLY A 249 -5.47 -9.25 -2.11
N LEU A 250 -6.56 -8.62 -1.65
CA LEU A 250 -7.45 -9.19 -0.64
C LEU A 250 -8.10 -10.50 -1.11
N LEU A 251 -8.55 -10.55 -2.37
CA LEU A 251 -9.14 -11.75 -2.97
C LEU A 251 -8.10 -12.87 -3.08
N TRP A 252 -6.89 -12.54 -3.58
CA TRP A 252 -5.79 -13.50 -3.70
C TRP A 252 -5.42 -14.13 -2.37
N TYR A 253 -5.27 -13.33 -1.32
CA TYR A 253 -4.94 -13.84 0.02
C TYR A 253 -6.09 -14.67 0.60
N ARG A 254 -7.35 -14.35 0.28
CA ARG A 254 -8.50 -15.16 0.69
C ARG A 254 -8.46 -16.56 0.07
N ILE A 255 -8.10 -16.66 -1.20
CA ILE A 255 -8.03 -17.95 -1.92
C ILE A 255 -6.81 -18.76 -1.49
N LYS A 256 -5.66 -18.11 -1.31
CA LYS A 256 -4.38 -18.82 -1.13
C LYS A 256 -4.09 -19.23 0.32
N TYR A 257 -4.59 -18.50 1.31
CA TYR A 257 -4.17 -18.66 2.70
C TYR A 257 -5.32 -18.79 3.71
N ILE A 258 -6.58 -18.74 3.29
CA ILE A 258 -7.74 -18.71 4.20
C ILE A 258 -8.79 -19.80 3.84
N THR A 259 -8.47 -20.65 2.87
CA THR A 259 -9.19 -21.93 2.69
C THR A 259 -8.50 -23.03 3.56
#